data_05954e0e65269bb39193719bd4ee8f3b
#
_entry.id   05954e0e65269bb39193719bd4ee8f3b
#
_cell.length_a   1.000
_cell.length_b   1.000
_cell.length_c   1.000
_cell.angle_alpha   90.00
_cell.angle_beta   90.00
_cell.angle_gamma   90.00
#
_symmetry.space_group_name_H-M   'P 1'
#
loop_
_entity.id
_entity.type
_entity.pdbx_description
1 polymer ?
#
loop_
_entity_poly.entity_id
_entity_poly.type
_entity_poly.pdbx_seq_one_letter_code
_entity_poly.pdbx_strand_id
1 'polypeptide(L)'
;YQSMMGDVNQEYTNAPYYGMESLDAQIDVIGNSMKLSSTLGFDKKLVKQYKEIYRKGVNPKFYNFLDKDVVAFFSVNANTEAYLKALPSMISRNYSTIFPYYNDFVDLGASIFEVLLDEKAIGKVYKGDNLLVLNGLTKSEVEYTDYEYDEDYNYTEVVKTKMETIPQFMWMFS
;
A
#
# COMPACT_ATOMS: atom_id res chain seq x y z
N TYR A 1 -9.13 23.67 27.86
CA TYR A 1 -9.34 22.94 26.58
C TYR A 1 -8.21 23.20 25.58
N GLN A 2 -7.62 24.39 25.51
CA GLN A 2 -6.52 24.71 24.60
C GLN A 2 -5.15 24.11 25.02
N SER A 3 -4.93 23.86 26.30
CA SER A 3 -3.66 23.28 26.77
C SER A 3 -3.51 21.78 26.48
N MET A 4 -4.60 21.03 26.43
CA MET A 4 -4.57 19.60 26.09
C MET A 4 -4.30 19.32 24.59
N MET A 5 -4.73 20.21 23.69
CA MET A 5 -4.46 20.04 22.25
C MET A 5 -3.04 20.45 21.84
N GLY A 6 -2.39 21.33 22.61
CA GLY A 6 -1.00 21.74 22.36
C GLY A 6 0.01 20.59 22.57
N ASP A 7 -0.18 19.80 23.59
CA ASP A 7 0.75 18.70 23.94
C ASP A 7 0.61 17.50 22.99
N VAL A 8 -0.60 17.19 22.57
CA VAL A 8 -0.84 16.08 21.60
C VAL A 8 -0.22 16.37 20.23
N ASN A 9 -0.26 17.64 19.78
CA ASN A 9 0.36 18.01 18.51
C ASN A 9 1.90 18.03 18.56
N GLN A 10 2.52 18.30 19.71
CA GLN A 10 3.98 18.23 19.84
C GLN A 10 4.53 16.80 19.89
N GLU A 11 3.82 15.86 20.49
CA GLU A 11 4.23 14.45 20.46
C GLU A 11 4.15 13.82 19.06
N TYR A 12 3.13 14.18 18.27
CA TYR A 12 3.01 13.68 16.89
C TYR A 12 4.00 14.32 15.91
N THR A 13 4.42 15.55 16.12
CA THR A 13 5.41 16.23 15.27
C THR A 13 6.86 15.82 15.57
N ASN A 14 7.11 15.23 16.74
CA ASN A 14 8.44 14.75 17.15
C ASN A 14 8.60 13.22 17.03
N ALA A 15 7.55 12.48 16.66
CA ALA A 15 7.71 11.07 16.35
C ALA A 15 8.63 10.95 15.11
N PRO A 16 9.83 10.35 15.24
CA PRO A 16 10.69 10.15 14.09
C PRO A 16 9.92 9.30 13.09
N TYR A 17 9.57 9.86 11.95
CA TYR A 17 8.88 9.15 10.88
C TYR A 17 9.77 8.01 10.37
N TYR A 18 9.82 6.91 11.13
CA TYR A 18 10.43 5.63 10.75
C TYR A 18 11.82 5.75 10.07
N GLY A 19 12.66 6.68 10.55
CA GLY A 19 13.98 6.94 9.98
C GLY A 19 13.95 7.73 8.67
N MET A 20 12.84 8.38 8.34
CA MET A 20 12.74 9.33 7.25
C MET A 20 13.43 10.63 7.65
N GLU A 21 14.41 11.07 6.85
CA GLU A 21 15.20 12.29 7.09
C GLU A 21 14.68 13.48 6.26
N SER A 22 14.16 13.21 5.06
CA SER A 22 13.61 14.24 4.18
C SER A 22 12.53 13.71 3.25
N LEU A 23 11.66 14.62 2.81
CA LEU A 23 10.70 14.43 1.73
C LEU A 23 10.82 15.64 0.80
N ASP A 24 11.24 15.38 -0.44
CA ASP A 24 11.24 16.37 -1.51
C ASP A 24 10.14 15.99 -2.51
N ALA A 25 9.33 16.96 -2.90
CA ALA A 25 8.30 16.78 -3.91
C ALA A 25 8.38 17.91 -4.96
N GLN A 26 8.31 17.55 -6.22
CA GLN A 26 8.37 18.47 -7.34
C GLN A 26 7.25 18.16 -8.34
N ILE A 27 6.61 19.21 -8.82
CA ILE A 27 5.62 19.14 -9.90
C ILE A 27 6.15 19.95 -11.08
N ASP A 28 6.34 19.27 -12.20
CA ASP A 28 6.73 19.90 -13.45
C ASP A 28 5.52 19.88 -14.40
N VAL A 29 5.19 21.04 -14.97
CA VAL A 29 4.16 21.18 -16.00
C VAL A 29 4.83 21.53 -17.31
N ILE A 30 4.80 20.63 -18.28
CA ILE A 30 5.46 20.78 -19.57
C ILE A 30 4.44 20.55 -20.69
N GLY A 31 4.00 21.64 -21.33
CA GLY A 31 2.95 21.58 -22.33
C GLY A 31 1.64 21.02 -21.74
N ASN A 32 1.16 19.91 -22.30
CA ASN A 32 -0.07 19.22 -21.84
C ASN A 32 0.23 18.08 -20.85
N SER A 33 1.44 18.00 -20.34
CA SER A 33 1.86 16.92 -19.43
C SER A 33 2.20 17.49 -18.07
N MET A 34 1.85 16.72 -17.03
CA MET A 34 2.24 16.99 -15.64
C MET A 34 3.08 15.83 -15.12
N LYS A 35 4.23 16.13 -14.54
CA LYS A 35 5.11 15.16 -13.90
C LYS A 35 5.21 15.48 -12.42
N LEU A 36 4.81 14.52 -11.59
CA LEU A 36 5.05 14.55 -10.15
C LEU A 36 6.27 13.69 -9.85
N SER A 37 7.25 14.26 -9.17
CA SER A 37 8.42 13.56 -8.68
C SER A 37 8.50 13.72 -7.17
N SER A 38 8.76 12.63 -6.46
CA SER A 38 9.00 12.68 -5.01
C SER A 38 10.23 11.87 -4.64
N THR A 39 11.01 12.38 -3.70
CA THR A 39 12.21 11.73 -3.16
C THR A 39 12.08 11.66 -1.65
N LEU A 40 12.20 10.45 -1.11
CA LEU A 40 12.24 10.19 0.33
C LEU A 40 13.69 9.92 0.75
N GLY A 41 14.21 10.72 1.65
CA GLY A 41 15.51 10.50 2.30
C GLY A 41 15.33 9.68 3.58
N PHE A 42 16.12 8.63 3.73
CA PHE A 42 16.14 7.78 4.91
C PHE A 42 17.55 7.66 5.47
N ASP A 43 17.67 7.28 6.74
CA ASP A 43 18.95 6.95 7.33
C ASP A 43 19.69 5.83 6.54
N LYS A 44 21.01 5.80 6.67
CA LYS A 44 21.87 4.88 5.88
C LYS A 44 21.53 3.40 6.11
N LYS A 45 21.07 3.03 7.30
CA LYS A 45 20.72 1.64 7.64
C LYS A 45 19.46 1.21 6.91
N LEU A 46 18.45 2.09 6.91
CA LEU A 46 17.20 1.86 6.17
C LEU A 46 17.41 1.85 4.66
N VAL A 47 18.21 2.78 4.12
CA VAL A 47 18.55 2.79 2.70
C VAL A 47 19.21 1.48 2.28
N LYS A 48 20.13 0.93 3.09
CA LYS A 48 20.74 -0.38 2.82
C LYS A 48 19.68 -1.48 2.81
N GLN A 49 18.83 -1.55 3.82
CA GLN A 49 17.76 -2.54 3.94
C GLN A 49 16.78 -2.46 2.76
N TYR A 50 16.33 -1.26 2.39
CA TYR A 50 15.42 -1.08 1.26
C TYR A 50 16.04 -1.44 -0.09
N LYS A 51 17.35 -1.21 -0.29
CA LYS A 51 18.06 -1.65 -1.50
C LYS A 51 18.17 -3.16 -1.64
N GLU A 52 18.17 -3.89 -0.53
CA GLU A 52 18.15 -5.36 -0.52
C GLU A 52 16.74 -5.89 -0.82
N ILE A 53 15.70 -5.19 -0.34
CA ILE A 53 14.30 -5.57 -0.50
C ILE A 53 13.77 -5.18 -1.89
N TYR A 54 13.91 -3.91 -2.28
CA TYR A 54 13.27 -3.38 -3.48
C TYR A 54 14.17 -3.44 -4.71
N ARG A 55 13.60 -3.90 -5.81
CA ARG A 55 14.25 -3.93 -7.13
C ARG A 55 13.73 -2.81 -8.00
N LYS A 56 14.58 -2.27 -8.86
CA LYS A 56 14.21 -1.22 -9.81
C LYS A 56 13.49 -1.80 -11.04
N GLY A 57 12.55 -1.02 -11.56
CA GLY A 57 11.87 -1.29 -12.82
C GLY A 57 10.71 -2.29 -12.68
N VAL A 58 10.01 -2.49 -13.77
CA VAL A 58 8.93 -3.49 -13.90
C VAL A 58 9.55 -4.81 -14.33
N ASN A 59 9.05 -5.94 -13.82
CA ASN A 59 9.46 -7.26 -14.32
C ASN A 59 9.19 -7.32 -15.83
N PRO A 60 10.24 -7.60 -16.66
CA PRO A 60 10.10 -7.59 -18.11
C PRO A 60 9.02 -8.53 -18.65
N LYS A 61 8.70 -9.60 -17.93
CA LYS A 61 7.64 -10.54 -18.30
C LYS A 61 6.25 -9.87 -18.29
N PHE A 62 6.07 -8.83 -17.47
CA PHE A 62 4.80 -8.13 -17.36
C PHE A 62 4.55 -7.15 -18.52
N TYR A 63 5.60 -6.70 -19.23
CA TYR A 63 5.43 -5.78 -20.37
C TYR A 63 4.54 -6.35 -21.49
N ASN A 64 4.55 -7.67 -21.65
CA ASN A 64 3.74 -8.32 -22.68
C ASN A 64 2.22 -8.24 -22.40
N PHE A 65 1.85 -7.88 -21.17
CA PHE A 65 0.45 -7.76 -20.73
C PHE A 65 -0.02 -6.31 -20.62
N LEU A 66 0.89 -5.34 -20.85
CA LEU A 66 0.54 -3.93 -20.92
C LEU A 66 0.06 -3.61 -22.33
N ASP A 67 -1.23 -3.37 -22.48
CA ASP A 67 -1.80 -2.92 -23.75
C ASP A 67 -1.45 -1.44 -24.01
N LYS A 68 -1.59 -1.02 -25.27
CA LYS A 68 -1.31 0.38 -25.68
C LYS A 68 -2.29 1.36 -25.05
N ASP A 69 -3.48 0.89 -24.72
CA ASP A 69 -4.59 1.70 -24.18
C ASP A 69 -4.70 1.65 -22.66
N VAL A 70 -3.66 1.15 -21.97
CA VAL A 70 -3.58 1.16 -20.50
C VAL A 70 -3.69 2.59 -19.98
N VAL A 71 -4.65 2.83 -19.08
CA VAL A 71 -4.90 4.15 -18.49
C VAL A 71 -3.83 4.46 -17.43
N ALA A 72 -3.52 3.48 -16.58
CA ALA A 72 -2.50 3.61 -15.54
C ALA A 72 -1.98 2.24 -15.11
N PHE A 73 -0.79 2.21 -14.54
CA PHE A 73 -0.27 1.04 -13.85
C PHE A 73 0.55 1.43 -12.63
N PHE A 74 0.60 0.52 -11.68
CA PHE A 74 1.43 0.61 -10.49
C PHE A 74 2.22 -0.68 -10.32
N SER A 75 3.54 -0.56 -10.17
CA SER A 75 4.42 -1.72 -10.00
C SER A 75 5.26 -1.61 -8.73
N VAL A 76 5.30 -2.70 -7.98
CA VAL A 76 6.22 -2.88 -6.86
C VAL A 76 6.96 -4.19 -7.07
N ASN A 77 8.29 -4.11 -7.12
CA ASN A 77 9.14 -5.27 -7.27
C ASN A 77 10.03 -5.41 -6.04
N ALA A 78 9.84 -6.49 -5.32
CA ALA A 78 10.57 -6.78 -4.10
C ALA A 78 11.24 -8.15 -4.16
N ASN A 79 12.27 -8.35 -3.34
CA ASN A 79 12.82 -9.64 -3.03
C ASN A 79 12.07 -10.18 -1.81
N THR A 80 11.17 -11.13 -2.00
CA THR A 80 10.33 -11.67 -0.92
C THR A 80 11.16 -12.25 0.22
N GLU A 81 12.21 -13.00 -0.07
CA GLU A 81 13.08 -13.55 0.98
C GLU A 81 13.72 -12.42 1.81
N ALA A 82 14.28 -11.40 1.16
CA ALA A 82 14.88 -10.27 1.85
C ALA A 82 13.84 -9.45 2.64
N TYR A 83 12.64 -9.28 2.09
CA TYR A 83 11.54 -8.60 2.78
C TYR A 83 11.12 -9.35 4.05
N LEU A 84 10.89 -10.67 3.94
CA LEU A 84 10.47 -11.50 5.08
C LEU A 84 11.54 -11.56 6.17
N LYS A 85 12.82 -11.65 5.81
CA LYS A 85 13.94 -11.54 6.76
C LYS A 85 14.01 -10.20 7.48
N ALA A 86 13.66 -9.12 6.79
CA ALA A 86 13.66 -7.78 7.36
C ALA A 86 12.40 -7.48 8.20
N LEU A 87 11.31 -8.20 7.95
CA LEU A 87 9.98 -7.93 8.51
C LEU A 87 9.95 -7.91 10.04
N PRO A 88 10.55 -8.86 10.80
CA PRO A 88 10.58 -8.80 12.26
C PRO A 88 11.19 -7.51 12.79
N SER A 89 12.34 -7.10 12.25
CA SER A 89 13.00 -5.86 12.65
C SER A 89 12.22 -4.60 12.25
N MET A 90 11.49 -4.64 11.17
CA MET A 90 10.60 -3.55 10.74
C MET A 90 9.39 -3.43 11.67
N ILE A 91 8.79 -4.56 12.03
CA ILE A 91 7.66 -4.62 12.98
C ILE A 91 8.12 -4.07 14.33
N SER A 92 9.17 -4.64 14.94
CA SER A 92 9.69 -4.20 16.23
C SER A 92 9.94 -2.69 16.23
N ARG A 93 10.69 -2.16 15.26
CA ARG A 93 10.99 -0.73 15.17
C ARG A 93 9.74 0.15 15.04
N ASN A 94 8.79 -0.25 14.18
CA ASN A 94 7.63 0.58 13.89
C ASN A 94 6.64 0.59 15.05
N TYR A 95 6.38 -0.57 15.64
CA TYR A 95 5.40 -0.69 16.72
C TYR A 95 5.96 -0.25 18.07
N SER A 96 7.26 -0.41 18.34
CA SER A 96 7.89 0.11 19.54
C SER A 96 7.76 1.63 19.69
N THR A 97 7.72 2.35 18.57
CA THR A 97 7.50 3.81 18.58
C THR A 97 6.07 4.18 18.90
N ILE A 98 5.09 3.38 18.38
CA ILE A 98 3.65 3.65 18.55
C ILE A 98 3.17 3.16 19.94
N PHE A 99 3.70 2.04 20.39
CA PHE A 99 3.26 1.35 21.60
C PHE A 99 4.45 1.06 22.55
N PRO A 100 5.11 2.07 23.12
CA PRO A 100 6.33 1.89 23.92
C PRO A 100 6.13 0.99 25.15
N TYR A 101 4.91 0.91 25.70
CA TYR A 101 4.61 0.05 26.85
C TYR A 101 4.44 -1.44 26.49
N TYR A 102 4.40 -1.79 25.20
CA TYR A 102 4.19 -3.15 24.71
C TYR A 102 5.39 -3.73 23.96
N ASN A 103 6.56 -3.12 24.10
CA ASN A 103 7.78 -3.52 23.38
C ASN A 103 8.10 -5.00 23.52
N ASP A 104 8.01 -5.55 24.73
CA ASP A 104 8.31 -6.98 24.99
C ASP A 104 7.34 -7.90 24.21
N PHE A 105 6.07 -7.52 24.08
CA PHE A 105 5.09 -8.29 23.31
C PHE A 105 5.34 -8.16 21.80
N VAL A 106 5.74 -6.99 21.34
CA VAL A 106 6.09 -6.75 19.93
C VAL A 106 7.31 -7.57 19.54
N ASP A 107 8.35 -7.56 20.37
CA ASP A 107 9.60 -8.31 20.15
C ASP A 107 9.37 -9.82 20.25
N LEU A 108 8.53 -10.27 21.17
CA LEU A 108 8.11 -11.68 21.24
C LEU A 108 7.36 -12.09 19.96
N GLY A 109 6.40 -11.29 19.51
CA GLY A 109 5.66 -11.54 18.27
C GLY A 109 6.59 -11.58 17.05
N ALA A 110 7.53 -10.65 16.94
CA ALA A 110 8.54 -10.63 15.88
C ALA A 110 9.43 -11.88 15.91
N SER A 111 9.83 -12.33 17.09
CA SER A 111 10.65 -13.55 17.26
C SER A 111 9.88 -14.83 16.90
N ILE A 112 8.59 -14.91 17.25
CA ILE A 112 7.72 -16.02 16.84
C ILE A 112 7.59 -16.05 15.32
N PHE A 113 7.42 -14.89 14.71
CA PHE A 113 7.30 -14.77 13.26
C PHE A 113 8.58 -15.26 12.54
N GLU A 114 9.75 -14.90 13.05
CA GLU A 114 11.04 -15.36 12.53
C GLU A 114 11.21 -16.89 12.59
N VAL A 115 10.69 -17.53 13.64
CA VAL A 115 10.77 -19.00 13.78
C VAL A 115 9.76 -19.73 12.88
N LEU A 116 8.59 -19.16 12.67
CA LEU A 116 7.49 -19.81 11.94
C LEU A 116 7.60 -19.66 10.41
N LEU A 117 8.31 -18.65 9.91
CA LEU A 117 8.39 -18.39 8.48
C LEU A 117 9.64 -19.03 7.84
N ASP A 118 9.41 -19.86 6.84
CA ASP A 118 10.46 -20.26 5.88
C ASP A 118 10.52 -19.26 4.73
N GLU A 119 11.28 -18.18 4.91
CA GLU A 119 11.39 -17.09 3.94
C GLU A 119 11.94 -17.59 2.59
N LYS A 120 12.82 -18.60 2.63
CA LYS A 120 13.40 -19.20 1.41
C LYS A 120 12.35 -19.98 0.63
N ALA A 121 11.53 -20.77 1.32
CA ALA A 121 10.46 -21.52 0.68
C ALA A 121 9.42 -20.57 0.06
N ILE A 122 9.00 -19.55 0.82
CA ILE A 122 8.05 -18.54 0.33
C ILE A 122 8.65 -17.77 -0.86
N GLY A 123 9.92 -17.33 -0.77
CA GLY A 123 10.59 -16.59 -1.82
C GLY A 123 10.83 -17.38 -3.11
N LYS A 124 10.80 -18.73 -3.05
CA LYS A 124 10.83 -19.57 -4.26
C LYS A 124 9.50 -19.58 -5.01
N VAL A 125 8.39 -19.54 -4.27
CA VAL A 125 7.03 -19.58 -4.84
C VAL A 125 6.59 -18.19 -5.28
N TYR A 126 6.84 -17.19 -4.46
CA TYR A 126 6.47 -15.81 -4.70
C TYR A 126 7.70 -14.91 -4.67
N LYS A 127 8.09 -14.41 -5.83
CA LYS A 127 9.33 -13.62 -5.98
C LYS A 127 9.17 -12.16 -5.56
N GLY A 128 7.92 -11.69 -5.42
CA GLY A 128 7.58 -10.35 -4.95
C GLY A 128 7.46 -9.29 -6.05
N ASP A 129 7.36 -9.71 -7.31
CA ASP A 129 7.00 -8.78 -8.38
C ASP A 129 5.49 -8.62 -8.44
N ASN A 130 5.01 -7.38 -8.44
CA ASN A 130 3.61 -7.04 -8.54
C ASN A 130 3.41 -5.96 -9.59
N LEU A 131 2.36 -6.10 -10.38
CA LEU A 131 1.88 -5.08 -11.30
C LEU A 131 0.35 -5.01 -11.25
N LEU A 132 -0.16 -3.86 -10.83
CA LEU A 132 -1.58 -3.52 -10.89
C LEU A 132 -1.79 -2.61 -12.10
N VAL A 133 -2.72 -2.96 -12.95
CA VAL A 133 -3.03 -2.22 -14.20
C VAL A 133 -4.48 -1.78 -14.17
N LEU A 134 -4.74 -0.53 -14.50
CA LEU A 134 -6.06 0.00 -14.84
C LEU A 134 -6.18 0.02 -16.36
N ASN A 135 -6.92 -0.94 -16.91
CA ASN A 135 -7.08 -1.08 -18.37
C ASN A 135 -8.10 -0.10 -18.95
N GLY A 136 -9.06 0.38 -18.16
CA GLY A 136 -10.07 1.29 -18.63
C GLY A 136 -11.27 1.36 -17.72
N LEU A 137 -12.31 1.99 -18.23
CA LEU A 137 -13.62 2.09 -17.59
C LEU A 137 -14.66 1.45 -18.53
N THR A 138 -15.50 0.59 -17.98
CA THR A 138 -16.61 -0.02 -18.70
C THR A 138 -17.94 0.35 -18.07
N LYS A 139 -18.99 0.43 -18.87
CA LYS A 139 -20.36 0.54 -18.34
C LYS A 139 -20.89 -0.86 -18.08
N SER A 140 -21.38 -1.08 -16.88
CA SER A 140 -21.99 -2.33 -16.47
C SER A 140 -23.30 -2.07 -15.75
N GLU A 141 -24.25 -2.96 -15.98
CA GLU A 141 -25.47 -2.98 -15.20
C GLU A 141 -25.18 -3.60 -13.83
N VAL A 142 -25.52 -2.86 -12.77
CA VAL A 142 -25.34 -3.31 -11.39
C VAL A 142 -26.68 -3.31 -10.67
N GLU A 143 -26.92 -4.37 -9.93
CA GLU A 143 -28.07 -4.48 -9.05
C GLU A 143 -27.79 -3.77 -7.73
N TYR A 144 -28.81 -3.10 -7.20
CA TYR A 144 -28.75 -2.52 -5.85
C TYR A 144 -30.09 -2.66 -5.16
N THR A 145 -30.04 -2.76 -3.85
CA THR A 145 -31.25 -2.79 -3.02
C THR A 145 -31.75 -1.38 -2.79
N ASP A 146 -33.01 -1.15 -3.05
CA ASP A 146 -33.75 0.09 -2.77
C ASP A 146 -34.93 -0.23 -1.83
N TYR A 147 -35.49 0.79 -1.22
CA TYR A 147 -36.59 0.65 -0.28
C TYR A 147 -37.81 1.40 -0.81
N GLU A 148 -38.92 0.69 -1.01
CA GLU A 148 -40.19 1.28 -1.38
C GLU A 148 -41.09 1.32 -0.14
N TYR A 149 -41.71 2.46 0.11
CA TYR A 149 -42.60 2.68 1.25
C TYR A 149 -44.05 2.67 0.80
N ASP A 150 -44.89 1.99 1.56
CA ASP A 150 -46.35 2.02 1.38
C ASP A 150 -46.97 3.26 2.08
N GLU A 151 -48.32 3.40 1.99
CA GLU A 151 -49.06 4.51 2.60
C GLU A 151 -48.98 4.53 4.14
N ASP A 152 -48.67 3.39 4.75
CA ASP A 152 -48.51 3.21 6.21
C ASP A 152 -47.04 3.32 6.65
N TYR A 153 -46.12 3.74 5.77
CA TYR A 153 -44.67 3.85 6.00
C TYR A 153 -43.96 2.53 6.28
N ASN A 154 -44.57 1.39 5.95
CA ASN A 154 -43.82 0.14 5.95
C ASN A 154 -42.94 0.08 4.70
N TYR A 155 -41.71 -0.44 4.85
CA TYR A 155 -40.80 -0.56 3.71
C TYR A 155 -40.72 -2.00 3.20
N THR A 156 -40.52 -2.10 1.89
CA THR A 156 -40.23 -3.35 1.20
C THR A 156 -38.92 -3.19 0.44
N GLU A 157 -38.04 -4.15 0.61
CA GLU A 157 -36.79 -4.18 -0.16
C GLU A 157 -37.09 -4.61 -1.61
N VAL A 158 -36.63 -3.80 -2.55
CA VAL A 158 -36.76 -4.07 -4.00
C VAL A 158 -35.39 -4.02 -4.62
N VAL A 159 -35.12 -4.96 -5.53
CA VAL A 159 -33.89 -4.97 -6.31
C VAL A 159 -34.11 -4.17 -7.57
N LYS A 160 -33.30 -3.14 -7.76
CA LYS A 160 -33.29 -2.28 -8.95
C LYS A 160 -31.96 -2.39 -9.67
N THR A 161 -31.92 -2.07 -10.94
CA THR A 161 -30.71 -2.04 -11.73
C THR A 161 -30.39 -0.61 -12.19
N LYS A 162 -29.09 -0.30 -12.29
CA LYS A 162 -28.58 0.95 -12.85
C LYS A 162 -27.31 0.71 -13.64
N MET A 163 -27.05 1.57 -14.62
CA MET A 163 -25.79 1.57 -15.35
C MET A 163 -24.74 2.34 -14.57
N GLU A 164 -23.68 1.66 -14.18
CA GLU A 164 -22.52 2.28 -13.52
C GLU A 164 -21.25 2.18 -14.37
N THR A 165 -20.36 3.14 -14.19
CA THR A 165 -19.03 3.10 -14.78
C THR A 165 -18.08 2.41 -13.80
N ILE A 166 -17.59 1.24 -14.18
CA ILE A 166 -16.74 0.37 -13.35
C ILE A 166 -15.32 0.35 -13.91
N PRO A 167 -14.29 0.59 -13.08
CA PRO A 167 -12.90 0.45 -13.52
C PRO A 167 -12.53 -1.01 -13.73
N GLN A 168 -11.77 -1.28 -14.78
CA GLN A 168 -11.24 -2.61 -15.10
C GLN A 168 -9.81 -2.71 -14.62
N PHE A 169 -9.59 -3.55 -13.59
CA PHE A 169 -8.27 -3.81 -13.04
C PHE A 169 -7.76 -5.18 -13.45
N MET A 170 -6.45 -5.26 -13.65
CA MET A 170 -5.71 -6.50 -13.76
C MET A 170 -4.55 -6.47 -12.75
N TRP A 171 -4.42 -7.53 -11.98
CA TRP A 171 -3.30 -7.69 -11.06
C TRP A 171 -2.47 -8.92 -11.46
N MET A 172 -1.16 -8.70 -11.63
CA MET A 172 -0.18 -9.74 -11.94
C MET A 172 0.88 -9.80 -10.85
N PHE A 173 1.33 -11.00 -10.58
CA PHE A 173 2.40 -11.25 -9.59
C PHE A 173 3.27 -12.45 -10.01
N SER A 174 4.48 -12.53 -9.45
CA SER A 174 5.38 -13.65 -9.68
C SER A 174 6.16 -14.06 -8.42
#